data_cbbfb73f59408c2f70a6c8d0ea131ac3
#
_entry.id   cbbfb73f59408c2f70a6c8d0ea131ac3
#
_cell.length_a   1.000
_cell.length_b   1.000
_cell.length_c   1.000
_cell.angle_alpha   90.00
_cell.angle_beta   90.00
_cell.angle_gamma   90.00
#
_symmetry.space_group_name_H-M   'P 1'
#
loop_
_entity.id
_entity.type
_entity.pdbx_description
1 polymer ?
#
loop_
_entity_poly.entity_id
_entity_poly.type
_entity_poly.pdbx_seq_one_letter_code
_entity_poly.pdbx_strand_id
1 'polypeptide(L)'
;MGYLERVRGSVNIKKLGGYMNNKKTILIITDGIGCKPDSTCNAFKDAVTPTYDRLFKEAPRALISTHGLSVGLPEGQMGNSEVGHMTIGSGRILYQDLVKVTKALEDGSIEDNKALSDTLNKSERVHLIGLLSDGGVHSHIEHTIGLARLAKFRGKKVFLHLITDGRDVSPTSAKTYVEQIEAICDESMVIATIGGRFYTMDRDNRWERVEKGYRAIVTAESSTVLSPKAYIDASYEKKELDEFLEPVAINGYEGMQEGDAVVMTNFRSDRVREITTALGSKGFSEFTRDYVPLHIATMTQYDASFSYPILFPKEAPKNTLAEVVSNAGLRQLHTAETEKYAHVTFFLNGGIEEPYIGESRVLIPSPDVKTYDMKPEMSASEVGDAVRTAMDESYDLIAVNFANGDMVGHTGNYEAACLAVSAVDTELGKILEKAKSDGYNIVLTSDHGNCEEMRDANGDVLTNHTVGEVWCFVLAEGVSEVKEGRGLNNVASSVLKLMGLDVPEEMDEALI
;
A
#
# COMPACT_ATOMS: atom_id res chain seq x y z
N MET A 1 -13.87 -40.97 35.96
CA MET A 1 -13.90 -42.09 34.99
C MET A 1 -14.70 -41.62 33.77
N GLY A 2 -14.06 -41.58 32.61
CA GLY A 2 -14.73 -41.55 31.32
C GLY A 2 -14.93 -40.17 30.71
N TYR A 3 -13.93 -39.66 29.94
CA TYR A 3 -14.07 -39.01 28.63
C TYR A 3 -12.67 -38.59 28.13
N LEU A 4 -11.84 -39.58 27.83
CA LEU A 4 -10.57 -39.43 27.13
C LEU A 4 -10.38 -40.69 26.26
N GLU A 5 -11.05 -40.71 25.12
CA GLU A 5 -10.69 -41.61 24.01
C GLU A 5 -11.50 -41.20 22.76
N ARG A 6 -10.75 -40.84 21.74
CA ARG A 6 -11.06 -40.76 20.30
C ARG A 6 -10.82 -39.36 19.70
N VAL A 7 -9.62 -39.10 19.30
CA VAL A 7 -9.25 -38.72 17.93
C VAL A 7 -7.78 -39.08 17.72
N ARG A 8 -7.48 -40.35 17.47
CA ARG A 8 -6.26 -40.75 16.75
C ARG A 8 -6.69 -41.02 15.31
N GLY A 9 -6.79 -39.93 14.54
CA GLY A 9 -6.75 -40.01 13.08
C GLY A 9 -5.30 -40.17 12.66
N SER A 10 -4.88 -41.37 12.33
CA SER A 10 -3.62 -41.65 11.67
C SER A 10 -3.62 -41.02 10.30
N VAL A 11 -2.96 -39.82 10.16
CA VAL A 11 -2.59 -39.29 8.86
C VAL A 11 -1.53 -40.25 8.29
N ASN A 12 -1.92 -40.97 7.27
CA ASN A 12 -1.08 -41.86 6.50
C ASN A 12 -0.06 -41.04 5.72
N ILE A 13 1.11 -40.81 6.29
CA ILE A 13 2.28 -40.28 5.57
C ILE A 13 2.76 -41.38 4.62
N LYS A 14 2.10 -41.49 3.47
CA LYS A 14 2.62 -42.24 2.33
C LYS A 14 3.73 -41.42 1.69
N LYS A 15 4.97 -41.81 2.00
CA LYS A 15 6.15 -41.76 1.16
C LYS A 15 5.94 -41.04 -0.19
N LEU A 16 6.33 -39.79 -0.26
CA LEU A 16 6.92 -39.23 -1.46
C LEU A 16 8.44 -39.33 -1.28
N GLY A 17 9.01 -40.37 -1.86
CA GLY A 17 10.45 -40.56 -1.92
C GLY A 17 11.03 -39.58 -2.92
N GLY A 18 11.84 -38.72 -2.40
CA GLY A 18 12.75 -37.81 -3.04
C GLY A 18 13.23 -36.90 -1.93
N TYR A 19 14.45 -37.10 -1.45
CA TYR A 19 15.13 -36.03 -0.72
C TYR A 19 15.23 -34.88 -1.70
N MET A 20 14.27 -33.94 -1.67
CA MET A 20 14.47 -32.63 -2.27
C MET A 20 15.66 -32.03 -1.54
N ASN A 21 16.71 -31.80 -2.26
CA ASN A 21 17.91 -31.14 -1.76
C ASN A 21 17.52 -29.65 -1.61
N ASN A 22 16.77 -29.33 -0.52
CA ASN A 22 16.36 -27.98 -0.21
C ASN A 22 17.63 -27.15 -0.06
N LYS A 23 17.90 -26.30 -1.03
CA LYS A 23 19.07 -25.45 -1.01
C LYS A 23 18.78 -24.26 -0.10
N LYS A 24 19.56 -24.07 0.93
CA LYS A 24 19.45 -22.94 1.84
C LYS A 24 19.66 -21.62 1.08
N THR A 25 18.89 -20.61 1.42
CA THR A 25 18.91 -19.33 0.70
C THR A 25 18.90 -18.14 1.66
N ILE A 26 19.65 -17.10 1.33
CA ILE A 26 19.66 -15.83 2.04
C ILE A 26 19.06 -14.77 1.12
N LEU A 27 18.02 -14.10 1.59
CA LEU A 27 17.47 -12.88 1.00
C LEU A 27 18.08 -11.69 1.74
N ILE A 28 18.90 -10.92 1.05
CA ILE A 28 19.54 -9.71 1.59
C ILE A 28 18.90 -8.49 0.94
N ILE A 29 18.39 -7.58 1.77
CA ILE A 29 17.82 -6.30 1.35
C ILE A 29 18.74 -5.19 1.87
N THR A 30 19.38 -4.46 0.96
CA THR A 30 20.20 -3.28 1.26
C THR A 30 19.37 -2.04 1.04
N ASP A 31 18.63 -1.65 2.08
CA ASP A 31 17.58 -0.64 2.07
C ASP A 31 18.09 0.73 1.58
N GLY A 32 17.34 1.34 0.65
CA GLY A 32 17.64 2.66 0.14
C GLY A 32 18.82 2.75 -0.82
N ILE A 33 19.27 1.65 -1.42
CA ILE A 33 20.36 1.64 -2.41
C ILE A 33 19.79 1.43 -3.81
N GLY A 34 19.57 2.52 -4.55
CA GLY A 34 19.03 2.52 -5.90
C GLY A 34 20.09 2.58 -7.01
N CYS A 35 19.62 2.65 -8.25
CA CYS A 35 20.44 2.76 -9.44
C CYS A 35 20.16 4.08 -10.19
N LYS A 36 21.11 5.03 -10.11
CA LYS A 36 21.06 6.29 -10.87
C LYS A 36 22.47 6.70 -11.32
N PRO A 37 23.02 6.08 -12.38
CA PRO A 37 24.41 6.25 -12.77
C PRO A 37 24.80 7.69 -13.15
N ASP A 38 23.83 8.49 -13.60
CA ASP A 38 24.05 9.88 -14.03
C ASP A 38 23.94 10.91 -12.91
N SER A 39 23.61 10.51 -11.66
CA SER A 39 23.57 11.42 -10.52
C SER A 39 24.97 11.94 -10.16
N THR A 40 25.07 13.24 -9.86
CA THR A 40 26.31 13.88 -9.46
C THR A 40 26.65 13.69 -7.98
N CYS A 41 25.67 13.31 -7.15
CA CYS A 41 25.81 13.02 -5.72
C CYS A 41 25.19 11.65 -5.44
N ASN A 42 25.85 10.61 -5.92
CA ASN A 42 25.49 9.23 -5.78
C ASN A 42 26.39 8.55 -4.73
N ALA A 43 25.91 8.45 -3.49
CA ALA A 43 26.71 7.90 -2.40
C ALA A 43 27.04 6.40 -2.62
N PHE A 44 26.18 5.63 -3.32
CA PHE A 44 26.47 4.26 -3.67
C PHE A 44 27.63 4.14 -4.66
N LYS A 45 27.68 5.01 -5.65
CA LYS A 45 28.75 5.04 -6.67
C LYS A 45 30.09 5.49 -6.11
N ASP A 46 30.07 6.43 -5.17
CA ASP A 46 31.29 7.08 -4.68
C ASP A 46 31.80 6.49 -3.36
N ALA A 47 31.04 5.57 -2.75
CA ALA A 47 31.48 4.79 -1.59
C ALA A 47 32.55 3.76 -1.94
N VAL A 48 33.28 3.28 -0.93
CA VAL A 48 34.25 2.19 -1.07
C VAL A 48 33.48 0.85 -1.01
N THR A 49 33.28 0.21 -2.16
CA THR A 49 32.40 -0.96 -2.29
C THR A 49 33.05 -2.14 -3.04
N PRO A 50 34.18 -2.68 -2.54
CA PRO A 50 34.89 -3.76 -3.23
C PRO A 50 34.04 -5.05 -3.41
N THR A 51 33.06 -5.29 -2.54
CA THR A 51 32.15 -6.44 -2.66
C THR A 51 31.18 -6.24 -3.82
N TYR A 52 30.51 -5.08 -3.91
CA TYR A 52 29.67 -4.75 -5.05
C TYR A 52 30.45 -4.67 -6.35
N ASP A 53 31.68 -4.12 -6.33
CA ASP A 53 32.57 -4.10 -7.50
C ASP A 53 32.85 -5.50 -8.06
N ARG A 54 33.01 -6.48 -7.18
CA ARG A 54 33.16 -7.89 -7.55
C ARG A 54 31.84 -8.46 -8.08
N LEU A 55 30.71 -8.19 -7.41
CA LEU A 55 29.38 -8.64 -7.85
C LEU A 55 29.04 -8.14 -9.24
N PHE A 56 29.31 -6.86 -9.53
CA PHE A 56 29.12 -6.29 -10.86
C PHE A 56 29.95 -6.95 -11.97
N LYS A 57 31.08 -7.57 -11.62
CA LYS A 57 31.93 -8.28 -12.59
C LYS A 57 31.54 -9.75 -12.76
N GLU A 58 31.09 -10.40 -11.69
CA GLU A 58 31.04 -11.85 -11.62
C GLU A 58 29.62 -12.41 -11.48
N ALA A 59 28.67 -11.67 -10.92
CA ALA A 59 27.35 -12.17 -10.59
C ALA A 59 26.30 -11.89 -11.65
N PRO A 60 25.40 -12.84 -11.95
CA PRO A 60 24.17 -12.61 -12.68
C PRO A 60 23.32 -11.56 -11.95
N ARG A 61 22.82 -10.58 -12.70
CA ARG A 61 22.02 -9.48 -12.16
C ARG A 61 21.09 -8.88 -13.17
N ALA A 62 20.07 -8.17 -12.70
CA ALA A 62 19.20 -7.30 -13.49
C ALA A 62 18.81 -6.07 -12.68
N LEU A 63 18.33 -5.05 -13.36
CA LEU A 63 17.58 -3.94 -12.73
C LEU A 63 16.12 -4.38 -12.56
N ILE A 64 15.56 -4.09 -11.39
CA ILE A 64 14.16 -4.37 -11.08
C ILE A 64 13.48 -3.10 -10.56
N SER A 65 12.20 -2.94 -10.92
CA SER A 65 11.42 -1.75 -10.61
C SER A 65 10.90 -1.77 -9.17
N THR A 66 10.93 -0.59 -8.52
CA THR A 66 10.57 -0.43 -7.09
C THR A 66 9.58 0.70 -6.82
N HIS A 67 8.95 1.28 -7.83
CA HIS A 67 8.13 2.48 -7.72
C HIS A 67 6.84 2.37 -8.54
N GLY A 68 5.91 3.28 -8.30
CA GLY A 68 4.67 3.38 -9.06
C GLY A 68 3.91 2.05 -9.10
N LEU A 69 3.34 1.73 -10.25
CA LEU A 69 2.48 0.56 -10.41
C LEU A 69 3.19 -0.77 -10.12
N SER A 70 4.53 -0.84 -10.22
CA SER A 70 5.29 -2.07 -9.94
C SER A 70 5.29 -2.48 -8.46
N VAL A 71 4.89 -1.57 -7.57
CA VAL A 71 4.71 -1.82 -6.14
C VAL A 71 3.31 -1.43 -5.64
N GLY A 72 2.36 -1.28 -6.57
CA GLY A 72 0.96 -1.01 -6.26
C GLY A 72 0.63 0.44 -5.92
N LEU A 73 1.55 1.37 -6.14
CA LEU A 73 1.39 2.81 -5.96
C LEU A 73 0.94 3.49 -7.26
N PRO A 74 0.40 4.71 -7.22
CA PRO A 74 0.18 5.53 -8.41
C PRO A 74 1.45 5.68 -9.26
N GLU A 75 1.28 5.82 -10.58
CA GLU A 75 2.41 6.00 -11.49
C GLU A 75 3.24 7.23 -11.11
N GLY A 76 4.57 7.10 -11.18
CA GLY A 76 5.51 8.15 -10.81
C GLY A 76 5.69 8.38 -9.29
N GLN A 77 4.96 7.69 -8.44
CA GLN A 77 5.15 7.77 -7.00
C GLN A 77 6.36 6.90 -6.59
N MET A 78 7.27 7.48 -5.80
CA MET A 78 8.42 6.77 -5.25
C MET A 78 7.98 5.61 -4.34
N GLY A 79 8.72 4.50 -4.37
CA GLY A 79 8.54 3.39 -3.45
C GLY A 79 8.91 3.77 -2.02
N ASN A 80 8.61 2.87 -1.10
CA ASN A 80 9.02 2.98 0.30
C ASN A 80 9.19 1.59 0.91
N SER A 81 9.82 1.51 2.08
CA SER A 81 10.14 0.22 2.70
C SER A 81 8.91 -0.63 3.02
N GLU A 82 7.77 -0.02 3.39
CA GLU A 82 6.53 -0.77 3.69
C GLU A 82 6.03 -1.52 2.44
N VAL A 83 5.79 -0.79 1.34
CA VAL A 83 5.29 -1.41 0.09
C VAL A 83 6.34 -2.29 -0.56
N GLY A 84 7.63 -1.94 -0.48
CA GLY A 84 8.74 -2.71 -1.02
C GLY A 84 8.83 -4.09 -0.37
N HIS A 85 8.92 -4.15 0.97
CA HIS A 85 8.99 -5.42 1.70
C HIS A 85 7.71 -6.25 1.56
N MET A 86 6.54 -5.59 1.56
CA MET A 86 5.27 -6.27 1.34
C MET A 86 5.19 -6.90 -0.06
N THR A 87 5.66 -6.21 -1.09
CA THR A 87 5.73 -6.72 -2.47
C THR A 87 6.73 -7.89 -2.57
N ILE A 88 7.93 -7.73 -1.98
CA ILE A 88 8.92 -8.82 -1.91
C ILE A 88 8.32 -10.06 -1.24
N GLY A 89 7.74 -9.90 -0.04
CA GLY A 89 7.25 -11.02 0.75
C GLY A 89 6.01 -11.70 0.16
N SER A 90 5.12 -10.94 -0.47
CA SER A 90 3.91 -11.50 -1.10
C SER A 90 4.15 -12.11 -2.48
N GLY A 91 5.28 -11.80 -3.13
CA GLY A 91 5.62 -12.31 -4.47
C GLY A 91 4.69 -11.80 -5.57
N ARG A 92 3.94 -10.72 -5.32
CA ARG A 92 2.99 -10.12 -6.26
C ARG A 92 2.77 -8.65 -5.94
N ILE A 93 2.23 -7.90 -6.90
CA ILE A 93 1.89 -6.50 -6.70
C ILE A 93 0.61 -6.40 -5.88
N LEU A 94 0.68 -5.73 -4.73
CA LEU A 94 -0.47 -5.42 -3.88
C LEU A 94 -0.88 -3.97 -4.11
N TYR A 95 -1.88 -3.76 -4.95
CA TYR A 95 -2.34 -2.41 -5.28
C TYR A 95 -2.93 -1.72 -4.07
N GLN A 96 -2.52 -0.46 -3.83
CA GLN A 96 -3.18 0.41 -2.87
C GLN A 96 -4.60 0.77 -3.33
N ASP A 97 -5.46 1.15 -2.39
CA ASP A 97 -6.89 1.33 -2.64
C ASP A 97 -7.17 2.25 -3.84
N LEU A 98 -6.45 3.36 -4.00
CA LEU A 98 -6.58 4.25 -5.15
C LEU A 98 -6.34 3.51 -6.47
N VAL A 99 -5.22 2.81 -6.58
CA VAL A 99 -4.84 2.10 -7.81
C VAL A 99 -5.75 0.91 -8.06
N LYS A 100 -6.14 0.19 -7.00
CA LYS A 100 -7.05 -0.96 -7.08
C LYS A 100 -8.41 -0.59 -7.67
N VAL A 101 -8.98 0.53 -7.20
CA VAL A 101 -10.27 1.04 -7.72
C VAL A 101 -10.12 1.54 -9.15
N THR A 102 -9.05 2.31 -9.45
CA THR A 102 -8.77 2.81 -10.79
C THR A 102 -8.69 1.65 -11.80
N LYS A 103 -7.87 0.63 -11.50
CA LYS A 103 -7.73 -0.54 -12.38
C LYS A 103 -9.04 -1.29 -12.60
N ALA A 104 -9.84 -1.47 -11.52
CA ALA A 104 -11.11 -2.15 -11.64
C ALA A 104 -12.13 -1.40 -12.53
N LEU A 105 -12.02 -0.08 -12.60
CA LEU A 105 -12.83 0.74 -13.52
C LEU A 105 -12.28 0.70 -14.96
N GLU A 106 -10.95 0.71 -15.14
CA GLU A 106 -10.29 0.69 -16.44
C GLU A 106 -10.45 -0.66 -17.16
N ASP A 107 -10.29 -1.77 -16.45
CA ASP A 107 -10.40 -3.12 -17.01
C ASP A 107 -11.85 -3.67 -17.00
N GLY A 108 -12.79 -2.93 -16.42
CA GLY A 108 -14.21 -3.29 -16.34
C GLY A 108 -14.54 -4.31 -15.25
N SER A 109 -13.58 -4.81 -14.47
CA SER A 109 -13.84 -5.81 -13.42
C SER A 109 -14.75 -5.31 -12.30
N ILE A 110 -14.93 -3.99 -12.18
CA ILE A 110 -15.92 -3.38 -11.28
C ILE A 110 -17.35 -3.85 -11.57
N GLU A 111 -17.67 -4.25 -12.81
CA GLU A 111 -18.99 -4.74 -13.20
C GLU A 111 -19.32 -6.08 -12.53
N ASP A 112 -18.30 -6.89 -12.25
CA ASP A 112 -18.40 -8.19 -11.57
C ASP A 112 -18.36 -8.04 -10.05
N ASN A 113 -18.19 -6.83 -9.53
CA ASN A 113 -18.15 -6.59 -8.09
C ASN A 113 -19.52 -6.90 -7.45
N LYS A 114 -19.54 -7.99 -6.67
CA LYS A 114 -20.78 -8.51 -6.08
C LYS A 114 -21.39 -7.52 -5.08
N ALA A 115 -20.58 -6.88 -4.23
CA ALA A 115 -21.08 -5.93 -3.23
C ALA A 115 -21.74 -4.72 -3.90
N LEU A 116 -21.14 -4.19 -4.98
CA LEU A 116 -21.72 -3.12 -5.77
C LEU A 116 -23.01 -3.56 -6.47
N SER A 117 -22.96 -4.70 -7.17
CA SER A 117 -24.12 -5.23 -7.90
C SER A 117 -25.30 -5.51 -6.97
N ASP A 118 -25.08 -6.19 -5.84
CA ASP A 118 -26.10 -6.47 -4.84
C ASP A 118 -26.71 -5.18 -4.26
N THR A 119 -25.91 -4.13 -4.08
CA THR A 119 -26.38 -2.83 -3.58
C THR A 119 -27.22 -2.09 -4.62
N LEU A 120 -26.73 -1.99 -5.86
CA LEU A 120 -27.46 -1.33 -6.96
C LEU A 120 -28.79 -2.02 -7.27
N ASN A 121 -28.85 -3.35 -7.13
CA ASN A 121 -30.08 -4.11 -7.42
C ASN A 121 -31.19 -3.92 -6.37
N LYS A 122 -30.89 -3.32 -5.22
CA LYS A 122 -31.88 -3.11 -4.13
C LYS A 122 -32.75 -1.87 -4.36
N SER A 123 -32.34 -0.93 -5.21
CA SER A 123 -33.08 0.32 -5.43
C SER A 123 -32.98 0.81 -6.88
N GLU A 124 -34.01 1.50 -7.34
CA GLU A 124 -33.96 2.29 -8.57
C GLU A 124 -33.30 3.66 -8.37
N ARG A 125 -33.16 4.12 -7.13
CA ARG A 125 -32.53 5.36 -6.73
C ARG A 125 -31.18 5.08 -6.07
N VAL A 126 -30.12 5.63 -6.64
CA VAL A 126 -28.74 5.40 -6.19
C VAL A 126 -28.09 6.73 -5.85
N HIS A 127 -27.56 6.83 -4.65
CA HIS A 127 -26.85 7.99 -4.13
C HIS A 127 -25.35 7.68 -4.08
N LEU A 128 -24.53 8.52 -4.71
CA LEU A 128 -23.06 8.45 -4.60
C LEU A 128 -22.59 9.62 -3.75
N ILE A 129 -21.87 9.33 -2.67
CA ILE A 129 -21.41 10.33 -1.71
C ILE A 129 -19.89 10.23 -1.59
N GLY A 130 -19.18 11.33 -1.82
CA GLY A 130 -17.73 11.35 -1.63
C GLY A 130 -17.05 12.67 -1.96
N LEU A 131 -15.77 12.73 -1.64
CA LEU A 131 -14.92 13.89 -1.88
C LEU A 131 -14.66 14.06 -3.37
N LEU A 132 -14.85 15.28 -3.86
CA LEU A 132 -14.74 15.62 -5.27
C LEU A 132 -13.43 16.33 -5.56
N SER A 133 -12.38 15.56 -5.89
CA SER A 133 -11.10 16.07 -6.37
C SER A 133 -10.28 14.96 -7.04
N ASP A 134 -9.19 15.32 -7.68
CA ASP A 134 -8.15 14.41 -8.20
C ASP A 134 -6.96 14.26 -7.25
N GLY A 135 -7.04 14.80 -6.05
CA GLY A 135 -5.96 14.75 -5.05
C GLY A 135 -5.55 13.34 -4.61
N GLY A 136 -6.42 12.33 -4.78
CA GLY A 136 -6.07 10.93 -4.56
C GLY A 136 -5.75 10.54 -3.11
N VAL A 137 -6.09 11.40 -2.12
CA VAL A 137 -5.81 11.14 -0.70
C VAL A 137 -6.95 10.38 -0.02
N HIS A 138 -8.19 10.77 -0.28
CA HIS A 138 -9.40 10.17 0.32
C HIS A 138 -10.29 9.50 -0.72
N SER A 139 -10.33 10.06 -1.92
CA SER A 139 -11.12 9.63 -3.06
C SER A 139 -10.44 10.07 -4.37
N HIS A 140 -11.05 9.75 -5.49
CA HIS A 140 -10.66 10.30 -6.77
C HIS A 140 -11.91 10.55 -7.62
N ILE A 141 -11.97 11.70 -8.32
CA ILE A 141 -13.14 12.09 -9.13
C ILE A 141 -13.50 11.05 -10.19
N GLU A 142 -12.50 10.43 -10.85
CA GLU A 142 -12.72 9.39 -11.85
C GLU A 142 -13.44 8.17 -11.28
N HIS A 143 -13.22 7.85 -9.99
CA HIS A 143 -13.95 6.75 -9.33
C HIS A 143 -15.44 7.10 -9.20
N THR A 144 -15.76 8.32 -8.81
CA THR A 144 -17.14 8.78 -8.72
C THR A 144 -17.81 8.81 -10.10
N ILE A 145 -17.11 9.30 -11.13
CA ILE A 145 -17.59 9.32 -12.52
C ILE A 145 -17.83 7.90 -13.04
N GLY A 146 -16.87 6.98 -12.84
CA GLY A 146 -16.97 5.59 -13.28
C GLY A 146 -18.15 4.86 -12.65
N LEU A 147 -18.30 4.96 -11.32
CA LEU A 147 -19.43 4.37 -10.59
C LEU A 147 -20.78 4.98 -11.00
N ALA A 148 -20.83 6.31 -11.23
CA ALA A 148 -22.02 7.00 -11.67
C ALA A 148 -22.46 6.53 -13.08
N ARG A 149 -21.52 6.42 -14.02
CA ARG A 149 -21.77 5.89 -15.36
C ARG A 149 -22.26 4.45 -15.32
N LEU A 150 -21.66 3.60 -14.48
CA LEU A 150 -22.07 2.21 -14.31
C LEU A 150 -23.50 2.12 -13.74
N ALA A 151 -23.81 2.87 -12.68
CA ALA A 151 -25.17 2.89 -12.11
C ALA A 151 -26.21 3.37 -13.15
N LYS A 152 -25.92 4.44 -13.89
CA LYS A 152 -26.75 4.93 -14.99
C LYS A 152 -26.90 3.89 -16.12
N PHE A 153 -25.82 3.23 -16.53
CA PHE A 153 -25.87 2.17 -17.54
C PHE A 153 -26.78 1.00 -17.12
N ARG A 154 -26.86 0.72 -15.81
CA ARG A 154 -27.79 -0.24 -15.22
C ARG A 154 -29.22 0.31 -15.05
N GLY A 155 -29.54 1.45 -15.65
CA GLY A 155 -30.87 2.05 -15.64
C GLY A 155 -31.27 2.76 -14.34
N LYS A 156 -30.32 3.02 -13.44
CA LYS A 156 -30.62 3.66 -12.15
C LYS A 156 -30.73 5.17 -12.26
N LYS A 157 -31.59 5.78 -11.42
CA LYS A 157 -31.60 7.23 -11.20
C LYS A 157 -30.50 7.57 -10.19
N VAL A 158 -29.51 8.35 -10.62
CA VAL A 158 -28.31 8.63 -9.85
C VAL A 158 -28.36 10.03 -9.25
N PHE A 159 -28.09 10.13 -7.95
CA PHE A 159 -27.99 11.35 -7.18
C PHE A 159 -26.56 11.51 -6.68
N LEU A 160 -25.87 12.57 -7.12
CA LEU A 160 -24.49 12.85 -6.77
C LEU A 160 -24.43 13.84 -5.62
N HIS A 161 -23.82 13.46 -4.53
CA HIS A 161 -23.57 14.29 -3.35
C HIS A 161 -22.11 14.68 -3.33
N LEU A 162 -21.81 15.88 -3.78
CA LEU A 162 -20.46 16.36 -4.00
C LEU A 162 -19.91 17.00 -2.73
N ILE A 163 -18.85 16.44 -2.19
CA ILE A 163 -18.10 17.03 -1.08
C ILE A 163 -16.88 17.72 -1.68
N THR A 164 -16.82 19.05 -1.62
CA THR A 164 -15.70 19.82 -2.17
C THR A 164 -14.46 19.75 -1.25
N ASP A 165 -13.27 19.74 -1.85
CA ASP A 165 -11.99 19.46 -1.17
C ASP A 165 -11.30 20.73 -0.65
N GLY A 166 -10.52 21.40 -1.47
CA GLY A 166 -9.81 22.63 -1.14
C GLY A 166 -8.69 22.49 -0.10
N ARG A 167 -8.31 21.24 0.27
CA ARG A 167 -7.27 20.94 1.22
C ARG A 167 -6.16 20.05 0.64
N ASP A 168 -6.55 19.00 -0.06
CA ASP A 168 -5.63 18.08 -0.72
C ASP A 168 -5.33 18.56 -2.16
N VAL A 169 -6.11 19.54 -2.64
CA VAL A 169 -5.97 20.27 -3.91
C VAL A 169 -6.11 21.77 -3.68
N SER A 170 -6.00 22.57 -4.74
CA SER A 170 -6.18 24.04 -4.65
C SER A 170 -7.50 24.40 -3.97
N PRO A 171 -7.51 25.39 -3.06
CA PRO A 171 -8.71 25.78 -2.31
C PRO A 171 -9.81 26.44 -3.14
N THR A 172 -9.60 26.63 -4.45
CA THR A 172 -10.56 27.23 -5.40
C THR A 172 -10.74 26.39 -6.67
N SER A 173 -10.53 25.07 -6.59
CA SER A 173 -10.57 24.15 -7.73
C SER A 173 -11.94 23.47 -7.94
N ALA A 174 -12.87 23.59 -7.00
CA ALA A 174 -14.16 22.88 -7.04
C ALA A 174 -14.95 23.09 -8.32
N LYS A 175 -14.90 24.27 -8.93
CA LYS A 175 -15.60 24.54 -10.20
C LYS A 175 -15.14 23.65 -11.34
N THR A 176 -13.83 23.41 -11.43
CA THR A 176 -13.26 22.55 -12.47
C THR A 176 -13.77 21.12 -12.34
N TYR A 177 -13.87 20.61 -11.12
CA TYR A 177 -14.38 19.26 -10.88
C TYR A 177 -15.90 19.17 -11.07
N VAL A 178 -16.65 20.21 -10.66
CA VAL A 178 -18.09 20.29 -10.90
C VAL A 178 -18.39 20.30 -12.41
N GLU A 179 -17.61 20.98 -13.23
CA GLU A 179 -17.76 20.97 -14.70
C GLU A 179 -17.61 19.56 -15.29
N GLN A 180 -16.67 18.75 -14.77
CA GLN A 180 -16.53 17.37 -15.20
C GLN A 180 -17.76 16.52 -14.83
N ILE A 181 -18.32 16.73 -13.65
CA ILE A 181 -19.54 16.05 -13.20
C ILE A 181 -20.76 16.53 -14.02
N GLU A 182 -20.93 17.84 -14.25
CA GLU A 182 -22.02 18.36 -15.07
C GLU A 182 -22.01 17.79 -16.48
N ALA A 183 -20.81 17.51 -17.04
CA ALA A 183 -20.66 16.94 -18.38
C ALA A 183 -21.24 15.52 -18.54
N ILE A 184 -21.46 14.79 -17.44
CA ILE A 184 -22.06 13.45 -17.44
C ILE A 184 -23.51 13.43 -16.94
N CYS A 185 -24.01 14.56 -16.39
CA CYS A 185 -25.36 14.69 -15.86
C CYS A 185 -26.42 14.81 -16.97
N ASP A 186 -27.60 14.27 -16.68
CA ASP A 186 -28.84 14.43 -17.49
C ASP A 186 -30.08 14.21 -16.59
N GLU A 187 -31.23 13.89 -17.18
CA GLU A 187 -32.48 13.63 -16.45
C GLU A 187 -32.40 12.44 -15.48
N SER A 188 -31.51 11.45 -15.77
CA SER A 188 -31.31 10.24 -14.96
C SER A 188 -30.15 10.35 -13.96
N MET A 189 -29.31 11.37 -14.09
CA MET A 189 -28.13 11.59 -13.23
C MET A 189 -28.00 13.08 -12.89
N VAL A 190 -28.20 13.44 -11.63
CA VAL A 190 -28.22 14.82 -11.19
C VAL A 190 -27.27 15.08 -10.02
N ILE A 191 -26.73 16.30 -9.96
CA ILE A 191 -26.06 16.77 -8.74
C ILE A 191 -27.17 17.10 -7.73
N ALA A 192 -27.21 16.34 -6.64
CA ALA A 192 -28.23 16.47 -5.61
C ALA A 192 -27.83 17.47 -4.51
N THR A 193 -26.57 17.39 -4.05
CA THR A 193 -26.04 18.30 -3.01
C THR A 193 -24.62 18.70 -3.32
N ILE A 194 -24.19 19.85 -2.77
CA ILE A 194 -22.80 20.29 -2.73
C ILE A 194 -22.49 20.87 -1.36
N GLY A 195 -21.28 20.64 -0.85
CA GLY A 195 -20.81 21.20 0.42
C GLY A 195 -19.38 20.84 0.72
N GLY A 196 -18.70 21.66 1.52
CA GLY A 196 -17.29 21.49 1.84
C GLY A 196 -17.00 20.33 2.80
N ARG A 197 -15.81 19.77 2.68
CA ARG A 197 -15.34 18.65 3.52
C ARG A 197 -15.25 19.00 5.01
N PHE A 198 -15.12 20.28 5.35
CA PHE A 198 -15.13 20.77 6.73
C PHE A 198 -16.37 20.33 7.51
N TYR A 199 -17.50 20.19 6.83
CA TYR A 199 -18.77 19.76 7.42
C TYR A 199 -18.95 18.24 7.34
N THR A 200 -19.01 17.70 6.13
CA THR A 200 -19.42 16.30 5.89
C THR A 200 -18.32 15.29 6.24
N MET A 201 -17.06 15.73 6.27
CA MET A 201 -15.89 14.87 6.50
C MET A 201 -15.14 15.24 7.78
N ASP A 202 -15.86 15.58 8.86
CA ASP A 202 -15.27 15.70 10.19
C ASP A 202 -14.77 14.32 10.68
N ARG A 203 -13.80 14.32 11.60
CA ARG A 203 -13.25 13.10 12.24
C ARG A 203 -12.94 13.29 13.73
N ASP A 204 -13.33 14.46 14.27
CA ASP A 204 -13.02 14.90 15.61
C ASP A 204 -14.28 14.95 16.49
N ASN A 205 -15.36 14.22 16.07
CA ASN A 205 -16.67 14.15 16.74
C ASN A 205 -17.36 15.50 16.89
N ARG A 206 -17.17 16.38 15.92
CA ARG A 206 -17.87 17.67 15.85
C ARG A 206 -19.18 17.50 15.08
N TRP A 207 -20.11 16.83 15.75
CA TRP A 207 -21.37 16.38 15.16
C TRP A 207 -22.24 17.51 14.63
N GLU A 208 -22.12 18.73 15.15
CA GLU A 208 -22.77 19.91 14.62
C GLU A 208 -22.38 20.27 13.18
N ARG A 209 -21.17 19.83 12.74
CA ARG A 209 -20.74 19.97 11.35
C ARG A 209 -21.31 18.87 10.50
N VAL A 210 -21.18 17.62 10.96
CA VAL A 210 -21.70 16.44 10.26
C VAL A 210 -23.21 16.54 10.06
N GLU A 211 -23.93 17.09 11.04
CA GLU A 211 -25.38 17.35 10.96
C GLU A 211 -25.75 18.23 9.78
N LYS A 212 -24.99 19.29 9.49
CA LYS A 212 -25.26 20.15 8.32
C LYS A 212 -25.16 19.36 7.01
N GLY A 213 -24.11 18.54 6.85
CA GLY A 213 -23.95 17.64 5.71
C GLY A 213 -25.08 16.62 5.62
N TYR A 214 -25.41 15.98 6.73
CA TYR A 214 -26.51 15.02 6.82
C TYR A 214 -27.85 15.62 6.39
N ARG A 215 -28.21 16.81 6.91
CA ARG A 215 -29.48 17.47 6.62
C ARG A 215 -29.60 17.87 5.15
N ALA A 216 -28.52 18.36 4.53
CA ALA A 216 -28.53 18.64 3.10
C ALA A 216 -28.72 17.34 2.27
N ILE A 217 -28.01 16.26 2.64
CA ILE A 217 -28.01 14.99 1.89
C ILE A 217 -29.32 14.22 2.10
N VAL A 218 -29.79 14.07 3.34
CA VAL A 218 -30.89 13.15 3.68
C VAL A 218 -32.26 13.85 3.60
N THR A 219 -32.35 15.08 4.12
CA THR A 219 -33.64 15.76 4.24
C THR A 219 -33.81 16.96 3.30
N ALA A 220 -32.75 17.35 2.60
CA ALA A 220 -32.71 18.54 1.73
C ALA A 220 -33.17 19.85 2.46
N GLU A 221 -32.96 19.92 3.80
CA GLU A 221 -33.39 21.05 4.61
C GLU A 221 -32.73 22.39 4.21
N SER A 222 -31.44 22.32 3.80
CA SER A 222 -30.77 23.48 3.21
C SER A 222 -30.79 23.36 1.69
N SER A 223 -31.45 24.26 0.98
CA SER A 223 -31.57 24.19 -0.46
C SER A 223 -31.28 25.51 -1.16
N THR A 224 -30.85 25.44 -2.42
CA THR A 224 -30.60 26.59 -3.27
C THR A 224 -31.19 26.38 -4.66
N VAL A 225 -31.64 27.47 -5.28
CA VAL A 225 -32.04 27.49 -6.68
C VAL A 225 -30.89 27.78 -7.65
N LEU A 226 -29.72 28.10 -7.11
CA LEU A 226 -28.51 28.34 -7.90
C LEU A 226 -28.01 27.03 -8.51
N SER A 227 -27.41 27.11 -9.69
CA SER A 227 -26.63 25.99 -10.21
C SER A 227 -25.41 25.74 -9.31
N PRO A 228 -24.82 24.54 -9.34
CA PRO A 228 -23.62 24.22 -8.53
C PRO A 228 -22.51 25.26 -8.67
N LYS A 229 -22.17 25.65 -9.91
CA LYS A 229 -21.15 26.68 -10.17
C LYS A 229 -21.52 28.06 -9.64
N ALA A 230 -22.78 28.48 -9.83
CA ALA A 230 -23.25 29.78 -9.32
C ALA A 230 -23.24 29.80 -7.77
N TYR A 231 -23.53 28.67 -7.13
CA TYR A 231 -23.43 28.55 -5.68
C TYR A 231 -21.97 28.68 -5.19
N ILE A 232 -21.03 28.04 -5.88
CA ILE A 232 -19.60 28.17 -5.56
C ILE A 232 -19.14 29.62 -5.71
N ASP A 233 -19.53 30.31 -6.83
CA ASP A 233 -19.18 31.71 -7.06
C ASP A 233 -19.71 32.62 -5.94
N ALA A 234 -20.97 32.45 -5.55
CA ALA A 234 -21.60 33.22 -4.49
C ALA A 234 -20.92 32.97 -3.11
N SER A 235 -20.39 31.76 -2.87
CA SER A 235 -19.65 31.44 -1.66
C SER A 235 -18.25 32.06 -1.68
N TYR A 236 -17.54 32.04 -2.82
CA TYR A 236 -16.24 32.69 -2.96
C TYR A 236 -16.30 34.20 -2.75
N GLU A 237 -17.38 34.86 -3.19
CA GLU A 237 -17.63 36.29 -2.90
C GLU A 237 -17.69 36.56 -1.39
N LYS A 238 -18.16 35.58 -0.59
CA LYS A 238 -18.18 35.64 0.87
C LYS A 238 -16.86 35.18 1.51
N LYS A 239 -15.86 34.79 0.70
CA LYS A 239 -14.59 34.18 1.13
C LYS A 239 -14.72 32.79 1.76
N GLU A 240 -15.81 32.10 1.46
CA GLU A 240 -16.03 30.70 1.80
C GLU A 240 -15.51 29.87 0.64
N LEU A 241 -14.28 29.34 0.77
CA LEU A 241 -13.60 28.54 -0.26
C LEU A 241 -14.04 27.08 -0.18
N ASP A 242 -13.54 26.25 -1.09
CA ASP A 242 -13.96 24.87 -1.32
C ASP A 242 -14.14 24.03 -0.04
N GLU A 243 -13.16 24.08 0.88
CA GLU A 243 -13.21 23.31 2.13
C GLU A 243 -14.42 23.70 3.02
N PHE A 244 -14.88 24.97 2.94
CA PHE A 244 -15.83 25.57 3.87
C PHE A 244 -17.19 25.89 3.23
N LEU A 245 -17.47 25.42 2.02
CA LEU A 245 -18.78 25.58 1.39
C LEU A 245 -19.88 24.99 2.27
N GLU A 246 -20.89 25.77 2.67
CA GLU A 246 -22.01 25.23 3.45
C GLU A 246 -22.77 24.16 2.64
N PRO A 247 -23.11 23.01 3.25
CA PRO A 247 -23.85 21.96 2.55
C PRO A 247 -25.25 22.42 2.15
N VAL A 248 -25.59 22.26 0.85
CA VAL A 248 -26.91 22.60 0.31
C VAL A 248 -27.42 21.57 -0.69
N ALA A 249 -28.71 21.37 -0.73
CA ALA A 249 -29.40 20.65 -1.80
C ALA A 249 -29.59 21.55 -3.02
N ILE A 250 -29.46 20.98 -4.21
CA ILE A 250 -29.49 21.68 -5.49
C ILE A 250 -30.58 21.11 -6.39
N ASN A 251 -31.06 21.93 -7.32
CA ASN A 251 -31.95 21.52 -8.42
C ASN A 251 -33.26 20.83 -7.97
N GLY A 252 -33.83 21.23 -6.85
CA GLY A 252 -35.10 20.68 -6.35
C GLY A 252 -34.94 19.21 -5.85
N TYR A 253 -33.79 18.83 -5.45
CA TYR A 253 -33.58 17.55 -4.76
C TYR A 253 -34.40 17.50 -3.46
N GLU A 254 -35.21 16.47 -3.25
CA GLU A 254 -36.19 16.33 -2.17
C GLU A 254 -35.74 15.44 -1.00
N GLY A 255 -34.48 14.98 -1.02
CA GLY A 255 -33.93 14.09 0.00
C GLY A 255 -33.95 12.60 -0.36
N MET A 256 -33.40 11.81 0.56
CA MET A 256 -33.38 10.34 0.46
C MET A 256 -34.71 9.74 0.87
N GLN A 257 -35.02 8.58 0.33
CA GLN A 257 -36.22 7.80 0.63
C GLN A 257 -35.83 6.46 1.25
N GLU A 258 -36.74 5.88 2.02
CA GLU A 258 -36.58 4.53 2.54
C GLU A 258 -36.29 3.53 1.40
N GLY A 259 -35.26 2.72 1.57
CA GLY A 259 -34.83 1.74 0.59
C GLY A 259 -33.92 2.25 -0.51
N ASP A 260 -33.55 3.55 -0.52
CA ASP A 260 -32.55 4.05 -1.46
C ASP A 260 -31.18 3.36 -1.27
N ALA A 261 -30.48 3.14 -2.37
CA ALA A 261 -29.12 2.62 -2.34
C ALA A 261 -28.11 3.77 -2.22
N VAL A 262 -27.09 3.56 -1.39
CA VAL A 262 -26.00 4.53 -1.16
C VAL A 262 -24.67 3.84 -1.39
N VAL A 263 -23.80 4.44 -2.19
CA VAL A 263 -22.41 4.01 -2.35
C VAL A 263 -21.50 5.16 -1.90
N MET A 264 -20.71 4.89 -0.87
CA MET A 264 -19.68 5.81 -0.41
C MET A 264 -18.45 5.67 -1.30
N THR A 265 -18.02 6.76 -1.97
CA THR A 265 -16.95 6.69 -2.99
C THR A 265 -15.55 6.96 -2.46
N ASN A 266 -15.40 7.31 -1.19
CA ASN A 266 -14.09 7.45 -0.56
C ASN A 266 -13.47 6.07 -0.29
N PHE A 267 -12.20 5.89 -0.63
CA PHE A 267 -11.44 4.68 -0.27
C PHE A 267 -10.72 4.81 1.09
N ARG A 268 -10.44 6.03 1.56
CA ARG A 268 -9.89 6.29 2.90
C ARG A 268 -11.00 6.56 3.90
N SER A 269 -11.00 5.80 5.01
CA SER A 269 -12.11 5.69 5.95
C SER A 269 -12.22 6.79 7.00
N ASP A 270 -11.08 7.38 7.43
CA ASP A 270 -10.98 8.20 8.66
C ASP A 270 -11.99 9.36 8.71
N ARG A 271 -12.27 10.02 7.59
CA ARG A 271 -13.14 11.21 7.53
C ARG A 271 -14.57 10.93 7.05
N VAL A 272 -14.88 9.72 6.66
CA VAL A 272 -16.26 9.37 6.22
C VAL A 272 -16.98 8.43 7.21
N ARG A 273 -16.30 8.04 8.28
CA ARG A 273 -16.87 7.19 9.31
C ARG A 273 -18.06 7.85 10.00
N GLU A 274 -17.94 9.13 10.39
CA GLU A 274 -18.97 9.84 11.12
C GLU A 274 -20.25 10.03 10.27
N ILE A 275 -20.14 10.54 9.05
CA ILE A 275 -21.31 10.68 8.17
C ILE A 275 -21.94 9.32 7.84
N THR A 276 -21.13 8.26 7.64
CA THR A 276 -21.64 6.91 7.40
C THR A 276 -22.38 6.36 8.62
N THR A 277 -21.86 6.63 9.83
CA THR A 277 -22.56 6.30 11.09
C THR A 277 -23.90 7.03 11.18
N ALA A 278 -23.90 8.33 10.88
CA ALA A 278 -25.11 9.12 10.89
C ALA A 278 -26.14 8.64 9.85
N LEU A 279 -25.72 8.17 8.69
CA LEU A 279 -26.61 7.64 7.66
C LEU A 279 -27.22 6.30 8.05
N GLY A 280 -26.45 5.36 8.57
CA GLY A 280 -26.86 3.96 8.63
C GLY A 280 -27.09 3.39 10.03
N SER A 281 -26.59 4.00 11.10
CA SER A 281 -26.75 3.45 12.45
C SER A 281 -28.13 3.77 13.04
N LYS A 282 -28.93 2.73 13.34
CA LYS A 282 -30.23 2.91 14.02
C LYS A 282 -30.10 3.50 15.43
N GLY A 283 -29.01 3.20 16.12
CA GLY A 283 -28.75 3.66 17.48
C GLY A 283 -28.00 5.00 17.57
N PHE A 284 -27.90 5.72 16.46
CA PHE A 284 -27.23 7.02 16.42
C PHE A 284 -27.97 8.07 17.25
N SER A 285 -27.26 8.80 18.11
CA SER A 285 -27.83 9.75 19.09
C SER A 285 -27.11 11.11 19.17
N GLU A 286 -26.09 11.34 18.35
CA GLU A 286 -25.25 12.55 18.45
C GLU A 286 -25.99 13.83 18.02
N PHE A 287 -26.99 13.69 17.15
CA PHE A 287 -27.99 14.73 16.86
C PHE A 287 -29.36 14.12 16.55
N THR A 288 -30.43 14.90 16.72
CA THR A 288 -31.81 14.43 16.47
C THR A 288 -32.05 14.30 14.97
N ARG A 289 -32.49 13.13 14.53
CA ARG A 289 -32.87 12.85 13.15
C ARG A 289 -33.98 11.81 13.05
N ASP A 290 -34.73 11.84 11.96
CA ASP A 290 -35.57 10.74 11.55
C ASP A 290 -34.69 9.71 10.81
N TYR A 291 -34.67 8.48 11.28
CA TYR A 291 -33.88 7.42 10.65
C TYR A 291 -34.53 6.97 9.35
N VAL A 292 -33.78 7.09 8.25
CA VAL A 292 -34.17 6.59 6.93
C VAL A 292 -33.42 5.28 6.68
N PRO A 293 -34.12 4.12 6.57
CA PRO A 293 -33.48 2.85 6.22
C PRO A 293 -32.90 2.88 4.80
N LEU A 294 -31.59 2.70 4.68
CA LEU A 294 -30.84 2.79 3.41
C LEU A 294 -30.06 1.50 3.14
N HIS A 295 -29.78 1.22 1.88
CA HIS A 295 -28.89 0.15 1.45
C HIS A 295 -27.50 0.72 1.18
N ILE A 296 -26.66 0.77 2.22
CA ILE A 296 -25.34 1.39 2.16
C ILE A 296 -24.29 0.36 1.76
N ALA A 297 -23.40 0.74 0.83
CA ALA A 297 -22.13 0.05 0.57
C ALA A 297 -20.98 1.05 0.70
N THR A 298 -19.82 0.56 1.15
CA THR A 298 -18.62 1.38 1.33
C THR A 298 -17.51 0.90 0.39
N MET A 299 -16.67 1.84 -0.06
CA MET A 299 -15.56 1.52 -0.95
C MET A 299 -14.58 0.54 -0.28
N THR A 300 -14.22 0.83 0.96
CA THR A 300 -13.33 0.03 1.82
C THR A 300 -13.99 -0.19 3.18
N GLN A 301 -13.35 -0.93 4.08
CA GLN A 301 -13.84 -1.07 5.45
C GLN A 301 -13.63 0.24 6.23
N TYR A 302 -14.72 0.94 6.55
CA TYR A 302 -14.66 2.20 7.29
C TYR A 302 -14.58 2.00 8.79
N ASP A 303 -15.25 0.99 9.30
CA ASP A 303 -15.22 0.60 10.72
C ASP A 303 -15.48 -0.92 10.85
N ALA A 304 -14.84 -1.54 11.84
CA ALA A 304 -15.03 -2.98 12.10
C ALA A 304 -16.45 -3.34 12.59
N SER A 305 -17.16 -2.35 13.16
CA SER A 305 -18.55 -2.52 13.63
C SER A 305 -19.59 -2.40 12.52
N PHE A 306 -19.22 -1.92 11.34
CA PHE A 306 -20.13 -1.76 10.22
C PHE A 306 -20.37 -3.11 9.52
N SER A 307 -21.64 -3.42 9.28
CA SER A 307 -22.07 -4.62 8.53
C SER A 307 -22.40 -4.33 7.07
N TYR A 308 -21.98 -3.19 6.53
CA TYR A 308 -22.24 -2.81 5.15
C TYR A 308 -21.41 -3.64 4.17
N PRO A 309 -21.94 -3.96 2.98
CA PRO A 309 -21.12 -4.50 1.89
C PRO A 309 -19.93 -3.60 1.58
N ILE A 310 -18.76 -4.21 1.40
CA ILE A 310 -17.51 -3.52 1.10
C ILE A 310 -17.11 -3.87 -0.33
N LEU A 311 -16.90 -2.85 -1.18
CA LEU A 311 -16.54 -3.06 -2.58
C LEU A 311 -15.11 -3.63 -2.72
N PHE A 312 -14.18 -3.09 -1.95
CA PHE A 312 -12.77 -3.50 -1.97
C PHE A 312 -12.29 -3.84 -0.55
N PRO A 313 -12.60 -5.04 -0.05
CA PRO A 313 -12.15 -5.45 1.28
C PRO A 313 -10.61 -5.57 1.30
N LYS A 314 -10.02 -5.26 2.47
CA LYS A 314 -8.61 -5.57 2.74
C LYS A 314 -8.50 -7.05 3.10
N GLU A 315 -7.75 -7.78 2.31
CA GLU A 315 -7.36 -9.15 2.61
C GLU A 315 -5.85 -9.21 2.75
N ALA A 316 -5.38 -9.87 3.81
CA ALA A 316 -3.96 -10.18 3.93
C ALA A 316 -3.58 -11.15 2.79
N PRO A 317 -2.45 -10.93 2.12
CA PRO A 317 -2.01 -11.85 1.07
C PRO A 317 -1.73 -13.23 1.68
N LYS A 318 -2.27 -14.26 1.06
CA LYS A 318 -1.98 -15.67 1.38
C LYS A 318 -0.77 -16.14 0.59
N ASN A 319 -0.18 -17.24 1.03
CA ASN A 319 0.97 -17.84 0.36
C ASN A 319 2.13 -16.84 0.20
N THR A 320 2.43 -16.08 1.28
CA THR A 320 3.64 -15.24 1.33
C THR A 320 4.90 -16.10 1.39
N LEU A 321 6.06 -15.53 1.11
CA LEU A 321 7.35 -16.24 1.20
C LEU A 321 7.50 -16.99 2.53
N ALA A 322 7.28 -16.28 3.64
CA ALA A 322 7.41 -16.86 4.98
C ALA A 322 6.37 -17.96 5.25
N GLU A 323 5.14 -17.79 4.77
CA GLU A 323 4.08 -18.79 4.91
C GLU A 323 4.40 -20.08 4.12
N VAL A 324 4.89 -19.95 2.89
CA VAL A 324 5.28 -21.12 2.06
C VAL A 324 6.43 -21.89 2.69
N VAL A 325 7.46 -21.18 3.17
CA VAL A 325 8.60 -21.79 3.86
C VAL A 325 8.16 -22.52 5.14
N SER A 326 7.29 -21.88 5.93
CA SER A 326 6.68 -22.49 7.13
C SER A 326 5.86 -23.73 6.79
N ASN A 327 4.99 -23.67 5.76
CA ASN A 327 4.16 -24.80 5.34
C ASN A 327 5.00 -25.98 4.82
N ALA A 328 6.19 -25.73 4.29
CA ALA A 328 7.16 -26.75 3.91
C ALA A 328 7.86 -27.38 5.13
N GLY A 329 7.62 -26.89 6.36
CA GLY A 329 8.26 -27.37 7.58
C GLY A 329 9.71 -26.95 7.74
N LEU A 330 10.13 -25.90 7.02
CA LEU A 330 11.50 -25.38 7.02
C LEU A 330 11.66 -24.28 8.09
N ARG A 331 12.92 -24.04 8.50
CA ARG A 331 13.27 -23.01 9.48
C ARG A 331 13.70 -21.73 8.78
N GLN A 332 13.18 -20.60 9.26
CA GLN A 332 13.55 -19.29 8.74
C GLN A 332 13.93 -18.31 9.85
N LEU A 333 14.89 -17.44 9.57
CA LEU A 333 15.28 -16.34 10.42
C LEU A 333 15.03 -15.01 9.70
N HIS A 334 14.39 -14.07 10.40
CA HIS A 334 14.22 -12.68 9.95
C HIS A 334 14.99 -11.76 10.90
N THR A 335 15.86 -10.89 10.37
CA THR A 335 16.70 -10.01 11.18
C THR A 335 16.91 -8.65 10.52
N ALA A 336 16.89 -7.62 11.33
CA ALA A 336 17.27 -6.26 11.00
C ALA A 336 17.52 -5.47 12.28
N GLU A 337 18.05 -4.26 12.13
CA GLU A 337 18.06 -3.33 13.25
C GLU A 337 16.69 -2.65 13.48
N THR A 338 16.50 -1.97 14.62
CA THR A 338 15.21 -1.46 15.12
C THR A 338 14.41 -0.73 14.04
N GLU A 339 15.03 0.13 13.23
CA GLU A 339 14.35 0.95 12.22
C GLU A 339 13.72 0.11 11.09
N LYS A 340 14.26 -1.05 10.82
CA LYS A 340 13.80 -1.93 9.73
C LYS A 340 13.28 -3.30 10.20
N TYR A 341 13.13 -3.49 11.50
CA TYR A 341 12.63 -4.75 12.05
C TYR A 341 11.20 -5.08 11.61
N ALA A 342 10.29 -4.10 11.67
CA ALA A 342 8.93 -4.28 11.19
C ALA A 342 8.87 -4.61 9.69
N HIS A 343 9.84 -4.10 8.90
CA HIS A 343 9.87 -4.33 7.46
C HIS A 343 10.20 -5.79 7.12
N VAL A 344 11.17 -6.41 7.79
CA VAL A 344 11.50 -7.83 7.57
C VAL A 344 10.59 -8.80 8.31
N THR A 345 9.69 -8.32 9.19
CA THR A 345 8.74 -9.15 9.93
C THR A 345 7.31 -8.89 9.46
N PHE A 346 6.64 -7.89 10.00
CA PHE A 346 5.24 -7.56 9.70
C PHE A 346 4.96 -7.36 8.20
N PHE A 347 5.74 -6.47 7.54
CA PHE A 347 5.49 -6.15 6.12
C PHE A 347 5.90 -7.29 5.20
N LEU A 348 7.06 -7.93 5.42
CA LEU A 348 7.50 -9.09 4.63
C LEU A 348 6.53 -10.28 4.77
N ASN A 349 5.87 -10.41 5.91
CA ASN A 349 4.83 -11.42 6.17
C ASN A 349 3.43 -10.99 5.67
N GLY A 350 3.33 -9.96 4.83
CA GLY A 350 2.07 -9.52 4.25
C GLY A 350 1.11 -8.86 5.24
N GLY A 351 1.62 -8.24 6.32
CA GLY A 351 0.83 -7.58 7.35
C GLY A 351 0.41 -8.51 8.50
N ILE A 352 1.05 -9.67 8.63
CA ILE A 352 0.83 -10.61 9.74
C ILE A 352 1.88 -10.37 10.83
N GLU A 353 1.41 -10.01 12.04
CA GLU A 353 2.31 -9.74 13.19
C GLU A 353 2.89 -11.01 13.79
N GLU A 354 2.07 -12.06 13.92
CA GLU A 354 2.47 -13.31 14.54
C GLU A 354 3.50 -14.06 13.68
N PRO A 355 4.61 -14.55 14.26
CA PRO A 355 5.57 -15.36 13.53
C PRO A 355 4.94 -16.66 13.01
N TYR A 356 5.31 -17.07 11.81
CA TYR A 356 4.94 -18.38 11.29
C TYR A 356 5.68 -19.52 12.04
N ILE A 357 5.15 -20.73 11.98
CA ILE A 357 5.81 -21.91 12.57
C ILE A 357 7.20 -22.10 11.91
N GLY A 358 8.25 -22.18 12.72
CA GLY A 358 9.63 -22.28 12.24
C GLY A 358 10.29 -20.93 11.94
N GLU A 359 9.57 -19.80 12.10
CA GLU A 359 10.13 -18.46 11.99
C GLU A 359 10.73 -18.00 13.32
N SER A 360 11.98 -17.60 13.28
CA SER A 360 12.70 -16.93 14.37
C SER A 360 12.94 -15.47 13.97
N ARG A 361 12.92 -14.58 14.93
CA ARG A 361 13.14 -13.15 14.73
C ARG A 361 14.27 -12.65 15.63
N VAL A 362 15.23 -11.93 15.06
CA VAL A 362 16.32 -11.31 15.81
C VAL A 362 16.31 -9.81 15.54
N LEU A 363 16.02 -9.05 16.57
CA LEU A 363 16.06 -7.58 16.55
C LEU A 363 17.42 -7.13 17.06
N ILE A 364 18.12 -6.33 16.27
CA ILE A 364 19.36 -5.67 16.64
C ILE A 364 19.04 -4.22 16.99
N PRO A 365 19.41 -3.70 18.18
CA PRO A 365 19.16 -2.31 18.52
C PRO A 365 19.87 -1.36 17.55
N SER A 366 19.14 -0.37 17.00
CA SER A 366 19.78 0.74 16.29
C SER A 366 20.55 1.64 17.26
N PRO A 367 21.58 2.36 16.80
CA PRO A 367 22.37 3.27 17.65
C PRO A 367 21.51 4.34 18.30
N ASP A 368 21.72 4.61 19.58
CA ASP A 368 21.09 5.72 20.30
C ASP A 368 21.80 7.06 19.98
N VAL A 369 21.50 7.59 18.79
CA VAL A 369 22.02 8.87 18.30
C VAL A 369 20.87 9.76 17.81
N LYS A 370 21.09 11.07 17.79
CA LYS A 370 20.06 12.02 17.37
C LYS A 370 19.70 11.86 15.89
N THR A 371 20.69 11.66 15.03
CA THR A 371 20.58 11.43 13.59
C THR A 371 21.65 10.42 13.17
N TYR A 372 21.35 9.55 12.21
CA TYR A 372 22.23 8.42 11.88
C TYR A 372 23.49 8.79 11.11
N ASP A 373 23.62 10.02 10.61
CA ASP A 373 24.88 10.55 10.09
C ASP A 373 25.96 10.72 11.18
N MET A 374 25.59 10.76 12.45
CA MET A 374 26.54 10.72 13.59
C MET A 374 27.19 9.36 13.81
N LYS A 375 26.59 8.29 13.29
CA LYS A 375 27.11 6.91 13.33
C LYS A 375 26.67 6.16 12.05
N PRO A 376 27.30 6.44 10.88
CA PRO A 376 26.85 5.94 9.59
C PRO A 376 26.88 4.42 9.44
N GLU A 377 27.80 3.74 10.13
CA GLU A 377 27.86 2.29 10.16
C GLU A 377 26.65 1.65 10.85
N MET A 378 25.88 2.45 11.61
CA MET A 378 24.71 2.02 12.37
C MET A 378 24.98 0.73 13.15
N SER A 379 24.18 -0.32 12.97
CA SER A 379 24.38 -1.65 13.56
C SER A 379 24.64 -2.73 12.48
N ALA A 380 25.22 -2.34 11.34
CA ALA A 380 25.45 -3.26 10.23
C ALA A 380 26.33 -4.48 10.61
N SER A 381 27.34 -4.25 11.48
CA SER A 381 28.21 -5.33 11.96
C SER A 381 27.46 -6.39 12.76
N GLU A 382 26.63 -5.94 13.70
CA GLU A 382 25.81 -6.80 14.56
C GLU A 382 24.73 -7.54 13.76
N VAL A 383 24.12 -6.89 12.76
CA VAL A 383 23.19 -7.52 11.81
C VAL A 383 23.92 -8.61 11.01
N GLY A 384 25.13 -8.30 10.49
CA GLY A 384 25.97 -9.25 9.79
C GLY A 384 26.36 -10.46 10.65
N ASP A 385 26.66 -10.23 11.94
CA ASP A 385 26.94 -11.31 12.91
C ASP A 385 25.72 -12.20 13.14
N ALA A 386 24.51 -11.63 13.24
CA ALA A 386 23.28 -12.39 13.38
C ALA A 386 23.03 -13.29 12.16
N VAL A 387 23.28 -12.80 10.94
CA VAL A 387 23.19 -13.60 9.71
C VAL A 387 24.20 -14.75 9.72
N ARG A 388 25.46 -14.49 10.08
CA ARG A 388 26.50 -15.53 10.14
C ARG A 388 26.20 -16.58 11.21
N THR A 389 25.66 -16.18 12.35
CA THR A 389 25.20 -17.10 13.40
C THR A 389 24.06 -17.98 12.90
N ALA A 390 23.08 -17.39 12.18
CA ALA A 390 21.98 -18.16 11.59
C ALA A 390 22.44 -19.19 10.57
N MET A 391 23.52 -18.92 9.81
CA MET A 391 24.13 -19.91 8.93
C MET A 391 24.72 -21.09 9.73
N ASP A 392 25.43 -20.81 10.85
CA ASP A 392 25.95 -21.85 11.73
C ASP A 392 24.84 -22.71 12.34
N GLU A 393 23.69 -22.11 12.64
CA GLU A 393 22.49 -22.80 13.12
C GLU A 393 21.69 -23.50 12.02
N SER A 394 22.11 -23.37 10.77
CA SER A 394 21.56 -24.05 9.61
C SER A 394 20.08 -23.71 9.32
N TYR A 395 19.69 -22.44 9.41
CA TYR A 395 18.40 -21.99 8.90
C TYR A 395 18.29 -22.23 7.39
N ASP A 396 17.09 -22.57 6.91
CA ASP A 396 16.82 -22.85 5.50
C ASP A 396 16.62 -21.55 4.70
N LEU A 397 15.94 -20.55 5.29
CA LEU A 397 15.83 -19.19 4.79
C LEU A 397 16.37 -18.21 5.83
N ILE A 398 17.14 -17.23 5.38
CA ILE A 398 17.54 -16.07 6.19
C ILE A 398 17.10 -14.81 5.42
N ALA A 399 16.21 -14.01 6.00
CA ALA A 399 15.81 -12.72 5.47
C ALA A 399 16.44 -11.61 6.31
N VAL A 400 17.21 -10.73 5.71
CA VAL A 400 17.93 -9.66 6.39
C VAL A 400 17.78 -8.33 5.68
N ASN A 401 17.64 -7.25 6.46
CA ASN A 401 17.68 -5.88 5.97
C ASN A 401 18.83 -5.12 6.62
N PHE A 402 19.62 -4.41 5.80
CA PHE A 402 20.60 -3.42 6.21
C PHE A 402 20.04 -2.03 6.00
N ALA A 403 19.75 -1.32 7.07
CA ALA A 403 19.03 -0.04 7.08
C ALA A 403 19.86 1.16 6.60
N ASN A 404 21.17 1.02 6.49
CA ASN A 404 22.12 2.13 6.43
C ASN A 404 21.90 3.09 5.26
N GLY A 405 21.69 2.59 4.04
CA GLY A 405 21.53 3.41 2.83
C GLY A 405 20.35 4.36 2.95
N ASP A 406 19.23 3.86 3.45
CA ASP A 406 18.01 4.64 3.63
C ASP A 406 18.10 5.59 4.82
N MET A 407 18.39 5.07 6.00
CA MET A 407 18.37 5.86 7.23
C MET A 407 19.39 7.00 7.25
N VAL A 408 20.59 6.77 6.72
CA VAL A 408 21.61 7.81 6.60
C VAL A 408 21.32 8.72 5.41
N GLY A 409 20.79 8.18 4.30
CA GLY A 409 20.34 8.95 3.15
C GLY A 409 19.33 10.03 3.52
N HIS A 410 18.36 9.71 4.38
CA HIS A 410 17.37 10.65 4.89
C HIS A 410 17.95 11.84 5.66
N THR A 411 19.20 11.75 6.14
CA THR A 411 19.87 12.90 6.80
C THR A 411 20.35 13.97 5.83
N GLY A 412 20.48 13.63 4.54
CA GLY A 412 21.04 14.51 3.51
C GLY A 412 22.55 14.72 3.61
N ASN A 413 23.23 14.02 4.55
CA ASN A 413 24.68 14.09 4.73
C ASN A 413 25.36 13.09 3.79
N TYR A 414 25.88 13.61 2.68
CA TYR A 414 26.46 12.82 1.61
C TYR A 414 27.68 11.98 2.02
N GLU A 415 28.61 12.58 2.76
CA GLU A 415 29.80 11.89 3.24
C GLU A 415 29.44 10.73 4.19
N ALA A 416 28.48 10.97 5.06
CA ALA A 416 27.97 9.94 5.95
C ALA A 416 27.28 8.79 5.18
N ALA A 417 26.51 9.11 4.14
CA ALA A 417 25.89 8.10 3.30
C ALA A 417 26.92 7.21 2.56
N CYS A 418 28.04 7.78 2.08
CA CYS A 418 29.14 6.99 1.51
C CYS A 418 29.74 6.04 2.55
N LEU A 419 29.92 6.48 3.79
CA LEU A 419 30.41 5.63 4.88
C LEU A 419 29.40 4.52 5.23
N ALA A 420 28.12 4.85 5.24
CA ALA A 420 27.03 3.91 5.49
C ALA A 420 27.03 2.77 4.48
N VAL A 421 27.09 3.10 3.19
CA VAL A 421 27.15 2.12 2.09
C VAL A 421 28.43 1.27 2.19
N SER A 422 29.58 1.86 2.53
CA SER A 422 30.84 1.13 2.70
C SER A 422 30.79 0.14 3.87
N ALA A 423 30.09 0.48 4.95
CA ALA A 423 29.89 -0.42 6.08
C ALA A 423 29.04 -1.65 5.67
N VAL A 424 27.95 -1.42 4.93
CA VAL A 424 27.13 -2.50 4.37
C VAL A 424 27.95 -3.39 3.44
N ASP A 425 28.72 -2.82 2.52
CA ASP A 425 29.57 -3.57 1.58
C ASP A 425 30.55 -4.49 2.31
N THR A 426 31.11 -4.02 3.42
CA THR A 426 32.02 -4.78 4.27
C THR A 426 31.34 -6.02 4.86
N GLU A 427 30.14 -5.88 5.39
CA GLU A 427 29.38 -7.00 5.96
C GLU A 427 28.88 -7.96 4.87
N LEU A 428 28.46 -7.43 3.72
CA LEU A 428 28.14 -8.25 2.55
C LEU A 428 29.31 -9.15 2.16
N GLY A 429 30.54 -8.62 2.13
CA GLY A 429 31.74 -9.41 1.83
C GLY A 429 31.89 -10.64 2.73
N LYS A 430 31.75 -10.43 4.04
CA LYS A 430 31.85 -11.51 5.05
C LYS A 430 30.72 -12.54 4.91
N ILE A 431 29.47 -12.06 4.66
CA ILE A 431 28.30 -12.93 4.46
C ILE A 431 28.48 -13.78 3.20
N LEU A 432 28.87 -13.18 2.07
CA LEU A 432 29.04 -13.88 0.80
C LEU A 432 30.15 -14.95 0.86
N GLU A 433 31.25 -14.67 1.54
CA GLU A 433 32.32 -15.64 1.73
C GLU A 433 31.85 -16.86 2.54
N LYS A 434 31.16 -16.62 3.67
CA LYS A 434 30.57 -17.68 4.46
C LYS A 434 29.48 -18.46 3.72
N ALA A 435 28.58 -17.76 3.02
CA ALA A 435 27.50 -18.37 2.23
C ALA A 435 28.04 -19.31 1.16
N LYS A 436 29.15 -18.94 0.50
CA LYS A 436 29.82 -19.78 -0.49
C LYS A 436 30.41 -21.04 0.16
N SER A 437 30.99 -20.93 1.36
CA SER A 437 31.56 -22.09 2.07
C SER A 437 30.47 -23.04 2.58
N ASP A 438 29.36 -22.52 3.04
CA ASP A 438 28.27 -23.26 3.67
C ASP A 438 27.17 -23.71 2.69
N GLY A 439 27.32 -23.36 1.42
CA GLY A 439 26.42 -23.78 0.33
C GLY A 439 25.08 -23.07 0.31
N TYR A 440 25.01 -21.81 0.76
CA TYR A 440 23.82 -20.96 0.64
C TYR A 440 23.74 -20.29 -0.72
N ASN A 441 22.56 -20.26 -1.31
CA ASN A 441 22.21 -19.35 -2.40
C ASN A 441 21.99 -17.94 -1.84
N ILE A 442 22.19 -16.91 -2.68
CA ILE A 442 21.97 -15.52 -2.30
C ILE A 442 21.04 -14.87 -3.32
N VAL A 443 20.04 -14.15 -2.82
CA VAL A 443 19.32 -13.10 -3.56
C VAL A 443 19.60 -11.79 -2.83
N LEU A 444 20.29 -10.87 -3.48
CA LEU A 444 20.64 -9.55 -2.94
C LEU A 444 19.94 -8.48 -3.76
N THR A 445 19.16 -7.64 -3.10
CA THR A 445 18.46 -6.52 -3.73
C THR A 445 18.31 -5.34 -2.76
N SER A 446 17.65 -4.29 -3.20
CA SER A 446 17.10 -3.21 -2.37
C SER A 446 15.58 -3.17 -2.54
N ASP A 447 14.89 -2.49 -1.67
CA ASP A 447 13.43 -2.31 -1.72
C ASP A 447 13.00 -1.00 -2.39
N HIS A 448 13.86 0.01 -2.40
CA HIS A 448 13.76 1.28 -3.11
C HIS A 448 15.12 1.98 -3.15
N GLY A 449 15.19 3.13 -3.80
CA GLY A 449 16.36 4.00 -3.79
C GLY A 449 16.22 5.17 -2.83
N ASN A 450 17.35 5.71 -2.39
CA ASN A 450 17.50 6.92 -1.58
C ASN A 450 18.90 7.54 -1.80
N CYS A 451 19.97 6.84 -1.39
CA CYS A 451 21.33 7.40 -1.34
C CYS A 451 22.04 7.52 -2.70
N GLU A 452 21.46 7.00 -3.78
CA GLU A 452 22.01 7.16 -5.14
C GLU A 452 21.71 8.54 -5.76
N GLU A 453 20.80 9.33 -5.13
CA GLU A 453 20.51 10.71 -5.55
C GLU A 453 20.24 11.59 -4.34
N MET A 454 21.29 12.21 -3.81
CA MET A 454 21.22 13.04 -2.59
C MET A 454 21.18 14.54 -2.87
N ARG A 455 21.20 14.96 -4.15
CA ARG A 455 20.99 16.35 -4.56
C ARG A 455 20.21 16.41 -5.87
N ASP A 456 19.37 17.42 -5.99
CA ASP A 456 18.65 17.70 -7.21
C ASP A 456 19.53 18.41 -8.27
N ALA A 457 18.93 18.73 -9.43
CA ALA A 457 19.61 19.43 -10.52
C ALA A 457 20.07 20.86 -10.16
N ASN A 458 19.51 21.47 -9.12
CA ASN A 458 19.86 22.78 -8.62
C ASN A 458 20.98 22.72 -7.55
N GLY A 459 21.32 21.51 -7.07
CA GLY A 459 22.26 21.26 -5.98
C GLY A 459 21.62 21.29 -4.59
N ASP A 460 20.28 21.37 -4.51
CA ASP A 460 19.56 21.31 -3.24
C ASP A 460 19.59 19.89 -2.67
N VAL A 461 19.67 19.78 -1.34
CA VAL A 461 19.74 18.49 -0.66
C VAL A 461 18.42 17.75 -0.79
N LEU A 462 18.48 16.50 -1.25
CA LEU A 462 17.40 15.56 -1.25
C LEU A 462 17.52 14.61 -0.06
N THR A 463 16.38 14.35 0.62
CA THR A 463 16.29 13.47 1.78
C THR A 463 15.14 12.47 1.65
N ASN A 464 14.52 12.42 0.49
CA ASN A 464 13.40 11.53 0.17
C ASN A 464 13.87 10.35 -0.70
N HIS A 465 13.03 9.33 -0.78
CA HIS A 465 13.25 8.21 -1.69
C HIS A 465 13.27 8.69 -3.14
N THR A 466 13.82 7.86 -4.02
CA THR A 466 13.94 8.15 -5.45
C THR A 466 12.91 7.37 -6.25
N VAL A 467 12.62 7.84 -7.46
CA VAL A 467 11.87 7.10 -8.46
C VAL A 467 12.89 6.43 -9.38
N GLY A 468 12.99 5.10 -9.29
CA GLY A 468 14.01 4.37 -10.05
C GLY A 468 13.97 2.87 -9.84
N GLU A 469 14.99 2.21 -10.35
CA GLU A 469 15.20 0.78 -10.25
C GLU A 469 16.33 0.49 -9.25
N VAL A 470 16.37 -0.74 -8.78
CA VAL A 470 17.44 -1.27 -7.93
C VAL A 470 18.09 -2.48 -8.58
N TRP A 471 19.32 -2.78 -8.19
CA TRP A 471 19.98 -4.00 -8.63
C TRP A 471 19.45 -5.21 -7.87
N CYS A 472 19.23 -6.31 -8.61
CA CYS A 472 18.99 -7.62 -8.04
C CYS A 472 20.08 -8.58 -8.54
N PHE A 473 20.87 -9.13 -7.61
CA PHE A 473 21.92 -10.11 -7.87
C PHE A 473 21.45 -11.49 -7.38
N VAL A 474 21.74 -12.54 -8.16
CA VAL A 474 21.46 -13.92 -7.75
C VAL A 474 22.74 -14.73 -7.84
N LEU A 475 23.18 -15.26 -6.69
CA LEU A 475 24.34 -16.13 -6.60
C LEU A 475 23.88 -17.54 -6.22
N ALA A 476 23.78 -18.39 -7.21
CA ALA A 476 23.37 -19.78 -7.03
C ALA A 476 23.96 -20.66 -8.14
N GLU A 477 24.20 -21.93 -7.82
CA GLU A 477 24.68 -22.91 -8.81
C GLU A 477 23.66 -23.08 -9.94
N GLY A 478 24.12 -22.96 -11.18
CA GLY A 478 23.30 -23.14 -12.38
C GLY A 478 22.52 -21.88 -12.81
N VAL A 479 22.62 -20.78 -12.08
CA VAL A 479 22.06 -19.49 -12.49
C VAL A 479 23.14 -18.69 -13.23
N SER A 480 22.89 -18.40 -14.51
CA SER A 480 23.79 -17.62 -15.37
C SER A 480 23.20 -16.29 -15.80
N GLU A 481 21.90 -16.09 -15.61
CA GLU A 481 21.15 -14.91 -16.05
C GLU A 481 20.03 -14.58 -15.05
N VAL A 482 19.72 -13.29 -14.90
CA VAL A 482 18.56 -12.74 -14.19
C VAL A 482 17.72 -11.97 -15.19
N LYS A 483 16.41 -12.22 -15.25
CA LYS A 483 15.49 -11.62 -16.21
C LYS A 483 15.34 -10.13 -15.97
N GLU A 484 15.47 -9.33 -17.01
CA GLU A 484 15.21 -7.88 -17.03
C GLU A 484 13.71 -7.56 -17.12
N GLY A 485 13.35 -6.29 -16.87
CA GLY A 485 11.97 -5.79 -16.98
C GLY A 485 11.03 -6.37 -15.92
N ARG A 486 11.55 -6.70 -14.77
CA ARG A 486 10.85 -7.27 -13.62
C ARG A 486 10.82 -6.28 -12.44
N GLY A 487 10.18 -6.67 -11.35
CA GLY A 487 10.05 -5.85 -10.14
C GLY A 487 10.27 -6.64 -8.85
N LEU A 488 10.07 -5.99 -7.74
CA LEU A 488 10.17 -6.60 -6.39
C LEU A 488 9.24 -7.81 -6.21
N ASN A 489 8.11 -7.82 -6.91
CA ASN A 489 7.12 -8.90 -6.93
C ASN A 489 7.66 -10.24 -7.46
N ASN A 490 8.82 -10.24 -8.10
CA ASN A 490 9.44 -11.45 -8.64
C ASN A 490 10.52 -12.04 -7.71
N VAL A 491 10.78 -11.41 -6.55
CA VAL A 491 11.85 -11.82 -5.61
C VAL A 491 11.47 -13.08 -4.83
N ALA A 492 10.26 -13.13 -4.22
CA ALA A 492 9.84 -14.29 -3.43
C ALA A 492 9.84 -15.59 -4.26
N SER A 493 9.26 -15.54 -5.46
CA SER A 493 9.22 -16.68 -6.38
C SER A 493 10.64 -17.15 -6.77
N SER A 494 11.60 -16.23 -6.89
CA SER A 494 13.00 -16.54 -7.14
C SER A 494 13.64 -17.25 -5.95
N VAL A 495 13.40 -16.75 -4.73
CA VAL A 495 13.87 -17.37 -3.47
C VAL A 495 13.31 -18.79 -3.34
N LEU A 496 11.99 -18.97 -3.50
CA LEU A 496 11.34 -20.29 -3.41
C LEU A 496 11.90 -21.27 -4.45
N LYS A 497 12.09 -20.81 -5.68
CA LYS A 497 12.68 -21.64 -6.74
C LYS A 497 14.12 -22.08 -6.42
N LEU A 498 14.93 -21.19 -5.85
CA LEU A 498 16.29 -21.51 -5.37
C LEU A 498 16.27 -22.51 -4.21
N MET A 499 15.27 -22.45 -3.35
CA MET A 499 15.06 -23.38 -2.25
C MET A 499 14.52 -24.75 -2.74
N GLY A 500 14.11 -24.88 -4.01
CA GLY A 500 13.48 -26.08 -4.55
C GLY A 500 12.03 -26.27 -4.08
N LEU A 501 11.35 -25.19 -3.72
CA LEU A 501 9.95 -25.18 -3.31
C LEU A 501 9.06 -24.82 -4.51
N ASP A 502 7.81 -25.32 -4.49
CA ASP A 502 6.81 -24.93 -5.46
C ASP A 502 6.42 -23.46 -5.27
N VAL A 503 6.35 -22.72 -6.37
CA VAL A 503 5.91 -21.33 -6.39
C VAL A 503 4.38 -21.30 -6.46
N PRO A 504 3.68 -20.67 -5.51
CA PRO A 504 2.22 -20.52 -5.56
C PRO A 504 1.73 -19.82 -6.84
N GLU A 505 0.54 -20.20 -7.32
CA GLU A 505 -0.07 -19.60 -8.52
C GLU A 505 -0.34 -18.09 -8.37
N GLU A 506 -0.51 -17.62 -7.16
CA GLU A 506 -0.73 -16.19 -6.87
C GLU A 506 0.54 -15.36 -6.96
N MET A 507 1.72 -15.98 -6.94
CA MET A 507 2.99 -15.27 -7.08
C MET A 507 3.35 -15.03 -8.56
N ASP A 508 3.97 -13.90 -8.80
CA ASP A 508 4.50 -13.57 -10.11
C ASP A 508 5.73 -14.44 -10.46
N GLU A 509 6.07 -14.50 -11.74
CA GLU A 509 7.13 -15.34 -12.28
C GLU A 509 8.51 -15.03 -11.67
N ALA A 510 9.33 -16.03 -11.42
CA ALA A 510 10.69 -15.86 -10.88
C ALA A 510 11.62 -15.12 -11.88
N LEU A 511 12.62 -14.42 -11.34
CA LEU A 511 13.69 -13.73 -12.07
C LEU A 511 14.64 -14.69 -12.78
N ILE A 512 14.65 -15.96 -12.38
CA ILE A 512 15.57 -16.99 -12.86
C ILE A 512 14.86 -18.14 -13.55
#